data_6e9e8692d42609ecff82899207a73dbd
#
_entry.id   6e9e8692d42609ecff82899207a73dbd
#
_cell.length_a   1.000
_cell.length_b   1.000
_cell.length_c   1.000
_cell.angle_alpha   90.00
_cell.angle_beta   90.00
_cell.angle_gamma   90.00
#
_symmetry.space_group_name_H-M   'P 1'
#
loop_
_entity.id
_entity.type
_entity.pdbx_description
1 polymer ?
#
loop_
_entity_poly.entity_id
_entity_poly.type
_entity_poly.pdbx_seq_one_letter_code
_entity_poly.pdbx_strand_id
1 'polypeptide(L)'
;MRPLDLLRLLGLAAIWGASFLFLRIIAPVVGTFPTAFFRVLLATVGLMAILALMRTRWDFHGKLGLCLVLGAINSGVPFVLYSVAAQLLPAGYSAIFNATTPMMGVLIGALFFAEELTLAKIVGVLSGLGGVALLMRIGPVPFDTDVLLGALACLGATACYGVGGFLTRRWINQQGDSVNSEVVAFGSQAGATLCLLPLFVLSVLNAPPVSWGDQTVWLSLLGLGLVCTAFAYILYFRLLADIGPVKTLTVTFLIPPFGVLWGVLLLDEPLSWAYVQGGALIALALWLILRPTPPAQPQADLRRG
;
A
#
# COMPACT_ATOMS: atom_id res chain seq x y z
N MET A 1 -10.25 -1.52 22.23
CA MET A 1 -9.41 -2.56 21.59
C MET A 1 -8.80 -3.41 22.68
N ARG A 2 -8.74 -4.73 22.50
CA ARG A 2 -8.01 -5.61 23.42
C ARG A 2 -6.51 -5.36 23.27
N PRO A 3 -5.69 -5.57 24.31
CA PRO A 3 -4.23 -5.38 24.22
C PRO A 3 -3.59 -6.17 23.06
N LEU A 4 -4.09 -7.39 22.81
CA LEU A 4 -3.63 -8.25 21.70
C LEU A 4 -3.90 -7.62 20.32
N ASP A 5 -5.05 -6.97 20.15
CA ASP A 5 -5.40 -6.31 18.86
C ASP A 5 -4.51 -5.10 18.63
N LEU A 6 -4.18 -4.36 19.68
CA LEU A 6 -3.23 -3.25 19.61
C LEU A 6 -1.83 -3.75 19.24
N LEU A 7 -1.36 -4.83 19.86
CA LEU A 7 -0.07 -5.45 19.54
C LEU A 7 -0.03 -5.93 18.08
N ARG A 8 -1.10 -6.55 17.58
CA ARG A 8 -1.21 -6.96 16.17
C ARG A 8 -1.20 -5.77 15.23
N LEU A 9 -1.88 -4.68 15.58
CA LEU A 9 -1.92 -3.46 14.78
C LEU A 9 -0.55 -2.79 14.69
N LEU A 10 0.15 -2.65 15.82
CA LEU A 10 1.51 -2.13 15.86
C LEU A 10 2.49 -3.05 15.11
N GLY A 11 2.37 -4.37 15.31
CA GLY A 11 3.15 -5.35 14.57
C GLY A 11 2.95 -5.27 13.06
N LEU A 12 1.71 -5.14 12.60
CA LEU A 12 1.39 -4.97 11.18
C LEU A 12 1.98 -3.66 10.62
N ALA A 13 1.89 -2.57 11.38
CA ALA A 13 2.47 -1.29 11.00
C ALA A 13 4.00 -1.36 10.89
N ALA A 14 4.65 -2.02 11.84
CA ALA A 14 6.10 -2.24 11.83
C ALA A 14 6.54 -3.10 10.64
N ILE A 15 5.81 -4.18 10.35
CA ILE A 15 6.06 -5.08 9.21
C ILE A 15 5.86 -4.34 7.89
N TRP A 16 4.76 -3.60 7.70
CA TRP A 16 4.55 -2.84 6.48
C TRP A 16 5.51 -1.66 6.33
N GLY A 17 5.89 -1.00 7.43
CA GLY A 17 6.95 0.00 7.43
C GLY A 17 8.30 -0.57 6.97
N ALA A 18 8.63 -1.81 7.39
CA ALA A 18 9.84 -2.51 6.96
C ALA A 18 9.84 -2.88 5.47
N SER A 19 8.68 -2.91 4.79
CA SER A 19 8.64 -3.09 3.34
C SER A 19 9.47 -2.05 2.60
N PHE A 20 9.46 -0.80 3.05
CA PHE A 20 10.21 0.30 2.41
C PHE A 20 11.71 0.18 2.65
N LEU A 21 12.12 -0.30 3.84
CA LEU A 21 13.49 -0.68 4.13
C LEU A 21 14.00 -1.77 3.16
N PHE A 22 13.27 -2.88 3.06
CA PHE A 22 13.68 -3.97 2.18
C PHE A 22 13.71 -3.55 0.71
N LEU A 23 12.71 -2.77 0.25
CA LEU A 23 12.73 -2.23 -1.11
C LEU A 23 13.98 -1.38 -1.37
N ARG A 24 14.41 -0.56 -0.41
CA ARG A 24 15.59 0.28 -0.50
C ARG A 24 16.90 -0.52 -0.58
N ILE A 25 16.96 -1.70 0.08
CA ILE A 25 18.08 -2.62 -0.01
C ILE A 25 18.10 -3.35 -1.35
N ILE A 26 16.94 -3.81 -1.82
CA ILE A 26 16.86 -4.75 -2.94
C ILE A 26 16.88 -4.04 -4.30
N ALA A 27 16.03 -3.01 -4.48
CA ALA A 27 15.76 -2.43 -5.79
C ALA A 27 16.99 -1.80 -6.48
N PRO A 28 17.94 -1.16 -5.78
CA PRO A 28 19.17 -0.66 -6.40
C PRO A 28 20.10 -1.76 -6.93
N VAL A 29 20.01 -2.98 -6.36
CA VAL A 29 20.92 -4.09 -6.69
C VAL A 29 20.36 -4.94 -7.83
N VAL A 30 19.11 -5.43 -7.68
CA VAL A 30 18.52 -6.35 -8.66
C VAL A 30 17.60 -5.68 -9.67
N GLY A 31 17.31 -4.40 -9.48
CA GLY A 31 16.46 -3.62 -10.37
C GLY A 31 14.96 -3.68 -10.02
N THR A 32 14.20 -2.84 -10.71
CA THR A 32 12.77 -2.62 -10.46
C THR A 32 11.91 -3.87 -10.66
N PHE A 33 11.98 -4.47 -11.86
CA PHE A 33 11.11 -5.59 -12.21
C PHE A 33 11.43 -6.88 -11.46
N PRO A 34 12.70 -7.27 -11.28
CA PRO A 34 13.03 -8.40 -10.42
C PRO A 34 12.56 -8.22 -8.97
N THR A 35 12.74 -7.04 -8.38
CA THR A 35 12.27 -6.73 -7.02
C THR A 35 10.76 -6.93 -6.88
N ALA A 36 9.98 -6.33 -7.78
CA ALA A 36 8.51 -6.43 -7.76
C ALA A 36 8.05 -7.87 -8.03
N PHE A 37 8.65 -8.55 -9.00
CA PHE A 37 8.30 -9.94 -9.36
C PHE A 37 8.58 -10.91 -8.22
N PHE A 38 9.78 -10.91 -7.64
CA PHE A 38 10.10 -11.82 -6.53
C PHE A 38 9.26 -11.54 -5.29
N ARG A 39 8.92 -10.27 -5.02
CA ARG A 39 7.99 -9.92 -3.95
C ARG A 39 6.65 -10.64 -4.09
N VAL A 40 6.01 -10.54 -5.26
CA VAL A 40 4.68 -11.13 -5.48
C VAL A 40 4.75 -12.65 -5.64
N LEU A 41 5.81 -13.18 -6.24
CA LEU A 41 6.04 -14.63 -6.35
C LEU A 41 6.17 -15.27 -4.96
N LEU A 42 7.05 -14.74 -4.11
CA LEU A 42 7.25 -15.24 -2.75
C LEU A 42 5.96 -15.06 -1.91
N ALA A 43 5.23 -13.96 -2.11
CA ALA A 43 3.95 -13.77 -1.44
C ALA A 43 2.91 -14.81 -1.90
N THR A 44 2.85 -15.13 -3.19
CA THR A 44 1.95 -16.15 -3.74
C THR A 44 2.26 -17.52 -3.14
N VAL A 45 3.55 -17.91 -3.15
CA VAL A 45 3.99 -19.18 -2.56
C VAL A 45 3.75 -19.21 -1.05
N GLY A 46 4.05 -18.13 -0.34
CA GLY A 46 3.81 -18.01 1.10
C GLY A 46 2.33 -18.11 1.47
N LEU A 47 1.46 -17.38 0.76
CA LEU A 47 0.01 -17.47 0.97
C LEU A 47 -0.52 -18.86 0.64
N MET A 48 -0.07 -19.47 -0.46
CA MET A 48 -0.45 -20.84 -0.81
C MET A 48 -0.10 -21.81 0.32
N ALA A 49 1.11 -21.74 0.85
CA ALA A 49 1.53 -22.58 1.97
C ALA A 49 0.71 -22.32 3.24
N ILE A 50 0.48 -21.06 3.61
CA ILE A 50 -0.31 -20.70 4.80
C ILE A 50 -1.74 -21.19 4.66
N LEU A 51 -2.41 -20.95 3.52
CA LEU A 51 -3.80 -21.36 3.29
C LEU A 51 -3.94 -22.88 3.26
N ALA A 52 -2.97 -23.60 2.71
CA ALA A 52 -2.92 -25.05 2.74
C ALA A 52 -2.80 -25.58 4.18
N LEU A 53 -1.91 -24.99 5.00
CA LEU A 53 -1.74 -25.35 6.42
C LEU A 53 -3.01 -25.02 7.25
N MET A 54 -3.68 -23.92 6.95
CA MET A 54 -4.96 -23.52 7.57
C MET A 54 -6.14 -24.37 7.08
N ARG A 55 -5.92 -25.24 6.08
CA ARG A 55 -6.98 -26.04 5.44
C ARG A 55 -8.13 -25.18 4.93
N THR A 56 -7.82 -23.97 4.44
CA THR A 56 -8.81 -23.06 3.89
C THR A 56 -9.43 -23.64 2.62
N ARG A 57 -10.74 -23.48 2.44
CA ARG A 57 -11.42 -23.89 1.20
C ARG A 57 -11.04 -22.91 0.06
N TRP A 58 -10.54 -23.45 -1.04
CA TRP A 58 -10.11 -22.72 -2.23
C TRP A 58 -11.29 -22.43 -3.15
N ASP A 59 -12.26 -21.67 -2.68
CA ASP A 59 -13.43 -21.33 -3.47
C ASP A 59 -13.42 -19.85 -3.84
N PHE A 60 -13.30 -19.56 -5.12
CA PHE A 60 -13.36 -18.21 -5.66
C PHE A 60 -14.78 -17.82 -6.11
N HIS A 61 -15.77 -18.71 -5.98
CA HIS A 61 -17.15 -18.48 -6.44
C HIS A 61 -17.20 -17.92 -7.87
N GLY A 62 -16.36 -18.44 -8.79
CA GLY A 62 -16.24 -17.98 -10.18
C GLY A 62 -15.50 -16.64 -10.37
N LYS A 63 -15.01 -15.99 -9.30
CA LYS A 63 -14.39 -14.66 -9.37
C LYS A 63 -12.85 -14.69 -9.50
N LEU A 64 -12.24 -15.85 -9.79
CA LEU A 64 -10.78 -15.97 -9.93
C LEU A 64 -10.21 -14.96 -10.94
N GLY A 65 -10.81 -14.82 -12.12
CA GLY A 65 -10.35 -13.87 -13.14
C GLY A 65 -10.34 -12.42 -12.62
N LEU A 66 -11.36 -12.03 -11.84
CA LEU A 66 -11.43 -10.71 -11.22
C LEU A 66 -10.32 -10.52 -10.16
N CYS A 67 -10.05 -11.57 -9.35
CA CYS A 67 -8.95 -11.54 -8.39
C CYS A 67 -7.59 -11.39 -9.09
N LEU A 68 -7.36 -12.07 -10.21
CA LEU A 68 -6.14 -11.94 -11.00
C LEU A 68 -5.95 -10.52 -11.55
N VAL A 69 -7.00 -9.91 -12.11
CA VAL A 69 -6.95 -8.52 -12.60
C VAL A 69 -6.71 -7.53 -11.45
N LEU A 70 -7.41 -7.73 -10.32
CA LEU A 70 -7.17 -6.93 -9.12
C LEU A 70 -5.72 -7.02 -8.66
N GLY A 71 -5.08 -8.17 -8.83
CA GLY A 71 -3.67 -8.37 -8.51
C GLY A 71 -2.75 -7.48 -9.33
N ALA A 72 -2.97 -7.38 -10.63
CA ALA A 72 -2.20 -6.48 -11.49
C ALA A 72 -2.31 -5.02 -11.01
N ILE A 73 -3.53 -4.56 -10.69
CA ILE A 73 -3.83 -3.17 -10.31
C ILE A 73 -3.38 -2.87 -8.88
N ASN A 74 -3.63 -3.78 -7.93
CA ASN A 74 -3.45 -3.52 -6.49
C ASN A 74 -2.11 -4.03 -5.93
N SER A 75 -1.34 -4.77 -6.70
CA SER A 75 -0.03 -5.31 -6.30
C SER A 75 1.01 -5.17 -7.40
N GLY A 76 0.73 -5.64 -8.62
CA GLY A 76 1.71 -5.64 -9.72
C GLY A 76 2.24 -4.25 -10.02
N VAL A 77 1.39 -3.36 -10.51
CA VAL A 77 1.76 -1.98 -10.87
C VAL A 77 2.28 -1.19 -9.67
N PRO A 78 1.61 -1.16 -8.49
CA PRO A 78 2.12 -0.44 -7.33
C PRO A 78 3.49 -0.90 -6.86
N PHE A 79 3.76 -2.19 -6.86
CA PHE A 79 5.05 -2.70 -6.39
C PHE A 79 6.20 -2.39 -7.36
N VAL A 80 5.94 -2.34 -8.66
CA VAL A 80 6.89 -1.79 -9.64
C VAL A 80 7.18 -0.32 -9.32
N LEU A 81 6.14 0.48 -9.14
CA LEU A 81 6.28 1.92 -8.85
C LEU A 81 7.02 2.16 -7.53
N TYR A 82 6.74 1.41 -6.46
CA TYR A 82 7.52 1.49 -5.23
C TYR A 82 8.97 0.98 -5.39
N SER A 83 9.21 0.02 -6.28
CA SER A 83 10.58 -0.41 -6.59
C SER A 83 11.36 0.66 -7.36
N VAL A 84 10.69 1.44 -8.24
CA VAL A 84 11.28 2.66 -8.84
C VAL A 84 11.58 3.69 -7.76
N ALA A 85 10.58 4.01 -6.94
CA ALA A 85 10.72 5.01 -5.87
C ALA A 85 11.87 4.65 -4.90
N ALA A 86 12.04 3.38 -4.57
CA ALA A 86 13.08 2.92 -3.66
C ALA A 86 14.52 3.08 -4.19
N GLN A 87 14.69 3.25 -5.51
CA GLN A 87 16.00 3.59 -6.10
C GLN A 87 16.29 5.09 -5.97
N LEU A 88 15.26 5.92 -5.91
CA LEU A 88 15.34 7.37 -6.01
C LEU A 88 15.14 8.09 -4.66
N LEU A 89 14.39 7.47 -3.74
CA LEU A 89 13.97 8.06 -2.48
C LEU A 89 14.44 7.25 -1.26
N PRO A 90 14.69 7.93 -0.12
CA PRO A 90 14.81 7.27 1.16
C PRO A 90 13.55 6.45 1.53
N ALA A 91 13.72 5.40 2.35
CA ALA A 91 12.62 4.55 2.80
C ALA A 91 11.52 5.35 3.54
N GLY A 92 11.93 6.33 4.37
CA GLY A 92 11.02 7.21 5.09
C GLY A 92 10.11 8.04 4.17
N TYR A 93 10.60 8.51 3.01
CA TYR A 93 9.77 9.22 2.01
C TYR A 93 8.68 8.31 1.47
N SER A 94 9.06 7.12 0.99
CA SER A 94 8.10 6.17 0.40
C SER A 94 7.03 5.76 1.41
N ALA A 95 7.39 5.57 2.68
CA ALA A 95 6.45 5.27 3.76
C ALA A 95 5.46 6.42 4.02
N ILE A 96 5.93 7.68 4.01
CA ILE A 96 5.07 8.85 4.19
C ILE A 96 4.15 9.05 2.97
N PHE A 97 4.69 8.93 1.75
CA PHE A 97 3.87 8.99 0.53
C PHE A 97 2.80 7.89 0.49
N ASN A 98 3.10 6.69 0.98
CA ASN A 98 2.11 5.61 1.07
C ASN A 98 0.88 6.00 1.93
N ALA A 99 1.05 6.84 2.93
CA ALA A 99 -0.06 7.35 3.74
C ALA A 99 -1.01 8.29 2.97
N THR A 100 -0.67 8.72 1.75
CA THR A 100 -1.60 9.47 0.87
C THR A 100 -2.65 8.59 0.20
N THR A 101 -2.62 7.26 0.39
CA THR A 101 -3.57 6.31 -0.22
C THR A 101 -5.05 6.71 -0.05
N PRO A 102 -5.56 7.07 1.15
CA PRO A 102 -6.94 7.52 1.30
C PRO A 102 -7.24 8.83 0.56
N MET A 103 -6.27 9.73 0.44
CA MET A 103 -6.39 10.95 -0.34
C MET A 103 -6.59 10.63 -1.84
N MET A 104 -5.78 9.73 -2.39
CA MET A 104 -5.94 9.25 -3.76
C MET A 104 -7.26 8.51 -3.95
N GLY A 105 -7.73 7.76 -2.94
CA GLY A 105 -9.05 7.15 -2.92
C GLY A 105 -10.17 8.18 -3.06
N VAL A 106 -10.10 9.31 -2.36
CA VAL A 106 -11.09 10.41 -2.47
C VAL A 106 -11.07 11.02 -3.88
N LEU A 107 -9.90 11.33 -4.41
CA LEU A 107 -9.76 11.91 -5.75
C LEU A 107 -10.32 10.98 -6.83
N ILE A 108 -9.94 9.71 -6.79
CA ILE A 108 -10.40 8.69 -7.75
C ILE A 108 -11.90 8.43 -7.58
N GLY A 109 -12.38 8.36 -6.34
CA GLY A 109 -13.79 8.19 -6.02
C GLY A 109 -14.65 9.31 -6.63
N ALA A 110 -14.21 10.54 -6.49
CA ALA A 110 -14.91 11.69 -7.05
C ALA A 110 -14.85 11.75 -8.58
N LEU A 111 -13.68 11.46 -9.17
CA LEU A 111 -13.48 11.58 -10.62
C LEU A 111 -14.14 10.45 -11.43
N PHE A 112 -14.14 9.22 -10.90
CA PHE A 112 -14.52 8.03 -11.68
C PHE A 112 -15.67 7.23 -11.09
N PHE A 113 -16.03 7.44 -9.82
CA PHE A 113 -17.03 6.64 -9.12
C PHE A 113 -18.18 7.46 -8.53
N ALA A 114 -18.30 8.75 -8.91
CA ALA A 114 -19.35 9.68 -8.48
C ALA A 114 -19.49 9.79 -6.94
N GLU A 115 -18.38 9.63 -6.20
CA GLU A 115 -18.36 9.83 -4.75
C GLU A 115 -18.46 11.33 -4.43
N GLU A 116 -19.26 11.69 -3.43
CA GLU A 116 -19.42 13.07 -3.03
C GLU A 116 -18.16 13.65 -2.38
N LEU A 117 -17.75 14.84 -2.84
CA LEU A 117 -16.68 15.65 -2.26
C LEU A 117 -17.25 16.57 -1.18
N THR A 118 -17.13 16.19 0.07
CA THR A 118 -17.42 17.08 1.19
C THR A 118 -16.28 18.09 1.38
N LEU A 119 -16.59 19.24 2.01
CA LEU A 119 -15.58 20.25 2.32
C LEU A 119 -14.40 19.66 3.14
N ALA A 120 -14.70 18.76 4.08
CA ALA A 120 -13.67 18.06 4.86
C ALA A 120 -12.74 17.21 3.98
N LYS A 121 -13.27 16.50 2.98
CA LYS A 121 -12.48 15.75 2.01
C LYS A 121 -11.61 16.67 1.15
N ILE A 122 -12.14 17.81 0.69
CA ILE A 122 -11.38 18.79 -0.10
C ILE A 122 -10.22 19.36 0.71
N VAL A 123 -10.49 19.86 1.93
CA VAL A 123 -9.46 20.38 2.83
C VAL A 123 -8.43 19.30 3.17
N GLY A 124 -8.88 18.06 3.39
CA GLY A 124 -8.00 16.92 3.61
C GLY A 124 -7.05 16.66 2.43
N VAL A 125 -7.58 16.64 1.21
CA VAL A 125 -6.75 16.47 -0.01
C VAL A 125 -5.73 17.60 -0.15
N LEU A 126 -6.13 18.85 0.03
CA LEU A 126 -5.23 20.00 -0.05
C LEU A 126 -4.15 19.96 1.05
N SER A 127 -4.52 19.59 2.27
CA SER A 127 -3.56 19.39 3.38
C SER A 127 -2.55 18.29 3.05
N GLY A 128 -3.01 17.15 2.50
CA GLY A 128 -2.14 16.06 2.11
C GLY A 128 -1.16 16.44 1.00
N LEU A 129 -1.63 17.14 -0.04
CA LEU A 129 -0.77 17.68 -1.10
C LEU A 129 0.25 18.68 -0.55
N GLY A 130 -0.17 19.55 0.39
CA GLY A 130 0.74 20.45 1.11
C GLY A 130 1.82 19.70 1.86
N GLY A 131 1.47 18.59 2.55
CA GLY A 131 2.41 17.72 3.25
C GLY A 131 3.43 17.07 2.31
N VAL A 132 2.97 16.58 1.16
CA VAL A 132 3.83 16.04 0.09
C VAL A 132 4.80 17.10 -0.41
N ALA A 133 4.28 18.28 -0.78
CA ALA A 133 5.10 19.39 -1.29
C ALA A 133 6.14 19.87 -0.27
N LEU A 134 5.74 19.93 1.01
CA LEU A 134 6.64 20.32 2.09
C LEU A 134 7.77 19.30 2.26
N LEU A 135 7.44 18.00 2.29
CA LEU A 135 8.43 16.93 2.38
C LEU A 135 9.42 16.98 1.22
N MET A 136 8.95 17.18 -0.01
CA MET A 136 9.81 17.29 -1.19
C MET A 136 10.73 18.51 -1.16
N ARG A 137 10.26 19.66 -0.62
CA ARG A 137 10.99 20.92 -0.67
C ARG A 137 12.02 21.07 0.44
N ILE A 138 11.73 20.63 1.66
CA ILE A 138 12.58 20.82 2.84
C ILE A 138 13.04 19.50 3.47
N GLY A 139 12.84 18.40 2.77
CA GLY A 139 13.26 17.07 3.22
C GLY A 139 14.78 16.90 3.26
N PRO A 140 15.26 15.77 3.76
CA PRO A 140 16.69 15.50 3.92
C PRO A 140 17.44 15.30 2.60
N VAL A 141 16.73 15.17 1.48
CA VAL A 141 17.30 15.02 0.13
C VAL A 141 17.01 16.29 -0.66
N PRO A 142 18.01 16.88 -1.37
CA PRO A 142 17.78 18.02 -2.23
C PRO A 142 16.72 17.73 -3.29
N PHE A 143 15.83 18.70 -3.53
CA PHE A 143 14.80 18.56 -4.54
C PHE A 143 15.42 18.58 -5.94
N ASP A 144 15.34 17.47 -6.64
CA ASP A 144 15.78 17.29 -8.01
C ASP A 144 14.78 16.45 -8.81
N THR A 145 15.16 16.08 -10.03
CA THR A 145 14.34 15.25 -10.93
C THR A 145 14.09 13.87 -10.35
N ASP A 146 15.05 13.27 -9.65
CA ASP A 146 14.93 11.94 -9.07
C ASP A 146 13.92 11.93 -7.93
N VAL A 147 13.96 12.95 -7.05
CA VAL A 147 12.96 13.14 -5.98
C VAL A 147 11.56 13.33 -6.56
N LEU A 148 11.44 14.12 -7.64
CA LEU A 148 10.14 14.28 -8.31
C LEU A 148 9.63 12.98 -8.91
N LEU A 149 10.46 12.24 -9.63
CA LEU A 149 10.08 10.95 -10.24
C LEU A 149 9.72 9.91 -9.19
N GLY A 150 10.49 9.82 -8.12
CA GLY A 150 10.20 8.93 -7.00
C GLY A 150 8.88 9.27 -6.30
N ALA A 151 8.61 10.56 -6.07
CA ALA A 151 7.34 11.02 -5.51
C ALA A 151 6.15 10.69 -6.43
N LEU A 152 6.27 10.95 -7.74
CA LEU A 152 5.24 10.60 -8.72
C LEU A 152 5.00 9.09 -8.77
N ALA A 153 6.05 8.28 -8.67
CA ALA A 153 5.93 6.82 -8.59
C ALA A 153 5.14 6.41 -7.33
N CYS A 154 5.45 6.96 -6.16
CA CYS A 154 4.69 6.71 -4.94
C CYS A 154 3.22 7.12 -5.06
N LEU A 155 2.94 8.32 -5.59
CA LEU A 155 1.56 8.80 -5.80
C LEU A 155 0.80 7.94 -6.81
N GLY A 156 1.47 7.49 -7.88
CA GLY A 156 0.92 6.53 -8.84
C GLY A 156 0.56 5.20 -8.18
N ALA A 157 1.43 4.69 -7.30
CA ALA A 157 1.16 3.47 -6.54
C ALA A 157 -0.06 3.62 -5.62
N THR A 158 -0.17 4.74 -4.89
CA THR A 158 -1.33 5.02 -4.02
C THR A 158 -2.61 5.25 -4.82
N ALA A 159 -2.53 5.80 -6.03
CA ALA A 159 -3.65 5.90 -6.95
C ALA A 159 -4.15 4.50 -7.37
N CYS A 160 -3.23 3.57 -7.69
CA CYS A 160 -3.59 2.19 -7.99
C CYS A 160 -4.31 1.52 -6.81
N TYR A 161 -3.88 1.76 -5.56
CA TYR A 161 -4.60 1.29 -4.37
C TYR A 161 -6.01 1.89 -4.26
N GLY A 162 -6.17 3.17 -4.58
CA GLY A 162 -7.47 3.82 -4.66
C GLY A 162 -8.40 3.11 -5.65
N VAL A 163 -7.96 2.94 -6.90
CA VAL A 163 -8.71 2.19 -7.93
C VAL A 163 -9.01 0.77 -7.48
N GLY A 164 -7.98 0.05 -7.00
CA GLY A 164 -8.11 -1.33 -6.53
C GLY A 164 -9.14 -1.49 -5.42
N GLY A 165 -9.22 -0.54 -4.48
CA GLY A 165 -10.22 -0.53 -3.41
C GLY A 165 -11.65 -0.44 -3.93
N PHE A 166 -11.93 0.47 -4.89
CA PHE A 166 -13.25 0.59 -5.52
C PHE A 166 -13.63 -0.65 -6.32
N LEU A 167 -12.68 -1.19 -7.12
CA LEU A 167 -12.92 -2.39 -7.90
C LEU A 167 -13.14 -3.62 -7.01
N THR A 168 -12.38 -3.78 -5.93
CA THR A 168 -12.58 -4.85 -4.95
C THR A 168 -13.98 -4.79 -4.36
N ARG A 169 -14.41 -3.59 -3.92
CA ARG A 169 -15.76 -3.38 -3.41
C ARG A 169 -16.82 -3.77 -4.44
N ARG A 170 -16.68 -3.31 -5.69
CA ARG A 170 -17.64 -3.53 -6.77
C ARG A 170 -17.67 -4.97 -7.26
N TRP A 171 -16.50 -5.61 -7.45
CA TRP A 171 -16.40 -6.92 -8.09
C TRP A 171 -16.48 -8.09 -7.12
N ILE A 172 -15.96 -7.91 -5.90
CA ILE A 172 -15.85 -8.99 -4.94
C ILE A 172 -16.96 -8.92 -3.89
N ASN A 173 -17.19 -7.73 -3.30
CA ASN A 173 -18.02 -7.61 -2.10
C ASN A 173 -19.51 -7.34 -2.38
N GLN A 174 -19.88 -6.80 -3.57
CA GLN A 174 -21.26 -6.41 -3.86
C GLN A 174 -22.10 -7.48 -4.58
N GLN A 175 -21.53 -8.60 -5.00
CA GLN A 175 -22.21 -9.60 -5.82
C GLN A 175 -22.54 -10.89 -5.05
N GLY A 176 -23.37 -10.81 -4.02
CA GLY A 176 -23.94 -11.99 -3.35
C GLY A 176 -22.92 -12.81 -2.54
N ASP A 177 -22.37 -13.88 -3.11
CA ASP A 177 -21.41 -14.74 -2.42
C ASP A 177 -20.08 -14.06 -2.19
N SER A 178 -19.76 -13.80 -0.91
CA SER A 178 -18.48 -13.21 -0.52
C SER A 178 -17.37 -14.25 -0.59
N VAL A 179 -16.35 -13.97 -1.41
CA VAL A 179 -15.12 -14.77 -1.41
C VAL A 179 -14.34 -14.50 -0.11
N ASN A 180 -13.78 -15.56 0.48
CA ASN A 180 -12.90 -15.40 1.63
C ASN A 180 -11.74 -14.43 1.30
N SER A 181 -11.55 -13.41 2.14
CA SER A 181 -10.56 -12.35 1.90
C SER A 181 -9.13 -12.86 1.74
N GLU A 182 -8.78 -13.96 2.40
CA GLU A 182 -7.47 -14.60 2.30
C GLU A 182 -7.28 -15.28 0.93
N VAL A 183 -8.36 -15.87 0.39
CA VAL A 183 -8.39 -16.45 -0.96
C VAL A 183 -8.30 -15.35 -2.02
N VAL A 184 -8.96 -14.20 -1.80
CA VAL A 184 -8.82 -13.00 -2.65
C VAL A 184 -7.38 -12.50 -2.65
N ALA A 185 -6.73 -12.46 -1.48
CA ALA A 185 -5.32 -12.06 -1.39
C ALA A 185 -4.42 -13.00 -2.20
N PHE A 186 -4.60 -14.33 -2.06
CA PHE A 186 -3.85 -15.28 -2.87
C PHE A 186 -4.08 -15.07 -4.36
N GLY A 187 -5.34 -15.01 -4.82
CA GLY A 187 -5.68 -14.76 -6.22
C GLY A 187 -5.08 -13.45 -6.74
N SER A 188 -5.09 -12.40 -5.92
CA SER A 188 -4.48 -11.12 -6.24
C SER A 188 -2.95 -11.24 -6.40
N GLN A 189 -2.23 -11.90 -5.46
CA GLN A 189 -0.79 -12.06 -5.59
C GLN A 189 -0.41 -12.97 -6.77
N ALA A 190 -1.18 -14.03 -7.04
CA ALA A 190 -1.01 -14.87 -8.22
C ALA A 190 -1.20 -14.07 -9.52
N GLY A 191 -2.23 -13.22 -9.58
CA GLY A 191 -2.47 -12.33 -10.72
C GLY A 191 -1.33 -11.33 -10.94
N ALA A 192 -0.82 -10.73 -9.88
CA ALA A 192 0.35 -9.86 -9.96
C ALA A 192 1.60 -10.63 -10.45
N THR A 193 1.81 -11.85 -9.97
CA THR A 193 2.92 -12.71 -10.41
C THR A 193 2.84 -13.01 -11.90
N LEU A 194 1.66 -13.40 -12.39
CA LEU A 194 1.44 -13.67 -13.81
C LEU A 194 1.63 -12.41 -14.67
N CYS A 195 1.14 -11.27 -14.20
CA CYS A 195 1.29 -9.99 -14.89
C CYS A 195 2.76 -9.54 -14.98
N LEU A 196 3.52 -9.71 -13.90
CA LEU A 196 4.92 -9.26 -13.85
C LEU A 196 5.90 -10.25 -14.46
N LEU A 197 5.55 -11.52 -14.63
CA LEU A 197 6.44 -12.53 -15.20
C LEU A 197 7.01 -12.12 -16.56
N PRO A 198 6.21 -11.69 -17.57
CA PRO A 198 6.78 -11.29 -18.86
C PRO A 198 7.69 -10.06 -18.73
N LEU A 199 7.35 -9.08 -17.87
CA LEU A 199 8.18 -7.91 -17.64
C LEU A 199 9.50 -8.26 -16.96
N PHE A 200 9.47 -9.18 -15.99
CA PHE A 200 10.66 -9.72 -15.36
C PHE A 200 11.56 -10.41 -16.39
N VAL A 201 11.02 -11.34 -17.18
CA VAL A 201 11.80 -12.06 -18.20
C VAL A 201 12.40 -11.09 -19.21
N LEU A 202 11.63 -10.14 -19.73
CA LEU A 202 12.12 -9.13 -20.67
C LEU A 202 13.20 -8.25 -20.04
N SER A 203 13.06 -7.86 -18.78
CA SER A 203 14.06 -7.06 -18.09
C SER A 203 15.39 -7.80 -17.93
N VAL A 204 15.34 -9.09 -17.56
CA VAL A 204 16.56 -9.92 -17.40
C VAL A 204 17.24 -10.23 -18.74
N LEU A 205 16.46 -10.44 -19.80
CA LEU A 205 17.01 -10.70 -21.14
C LEU A 205 17.66 -9.46 -21.79
N ASN A 206 17.08 -8.28 -21.61
CA ASN A 206 17.56 -7.05 -22.24
C ASN A 206 18.56 -6.26 -21.39
N ALA A 207 18.40 -6.29 -20.09
CA ALA A 207 19.23 -5.57 -19.12
C ALA A 207 19.34 -6.40 -17.82
N PRO A 208 20.14 -7.49 -17.83
CA PRO A 208 20.30 -8.32 -16.64
C PRO A 208 20.89 -7.48 -15.50
N PRO A 209 20.52 -7.75 -14.25
CA PRO A 209 21.15 -7.13 -13.09
C PRO A 209 22.67 -7.33 -13.14
N VAL A 210 23.42 -6.28 -12.77
CA VAL A 210 24.90 -6.37 -12.67
C VAL A 210 25.30 -7.43 -11.65
N SER A 211 24.47 -7.57 -10.60
CA SER A 211 24.59 -8.60 -9.57
C SER A 211 23.20 -9.02 -9.10
N TRP A 212 23.04 -10.31 -8.82
CA TRP A 212 21.84 -10.84 -8.14
C TRP A 212 21.87 -10.60 -6.63
N GLY A 213 22.85 -9.83 -6.16
CA GLY A 213 23.02 -9.50 -4.76
C GLY A 213 23.68 -10.60 -3.95
N ASP A 214 23.90 -10.28 -2.71
CA ASP A 214 24.45 -11.14 -1.68
C ASP A 214 23.35 -11.78 -0.81
N GLN A 215 23.76 -12.41 0.28
CA GLN A 215 22.83 -12.99 1.26
C GLN A 215 21.86 -11.95 1.84
N THR A 216 22.29 -10.69 2.03
CA THR A 216 21.45 -9.61 2.57
C THR A 216 20.28 -9.29 1.64
N VAL A 217 20.54 -9.22 0.33
CA VAL A 217 19.50 -8.98 -0.68
C VAL A 217 18.47 -10.11 -0.70
N TRP A 218 18.93 -11.36 -0.69
CA TRP A 218 18.02 -12.53 -0.71
C TRP A 218 17.22 -12.67 0.58
N LEU A 219 17.82 -12.44 1.74
CA LEU A 219 17.09 -12.41 3.02
C LEU A 219 16.08 -11.27 3.06
N SER A 220 16.43 -10.10 2.50
CA SER A 220 15.51 -8.97 2.36
C SER A 220 14.34 -9.29 1.41
N LEU A 221 14.59 -10.01 0.30
CA LEU A 221 13.54 -10.50 -0.60
C LEU A 221 12.58 -11.47 0.10
N LEU A 222 13.12 -12.43 0.87
CA LEU A 222 12.31 -13.34 1.69
C LEU A 222 11.48 -12.56 2.73
N GLY A 223 12.10 -11.61 3.43
CA GLY A 223 11.42 -10.72 4.36
C GLY A 223 10.29 -9.93 3.68
N LEU A 224 10.57 -9.33 2.51
CA LEU A 224 9.61 -8.54 1.75
C LEU A 224 8.42 -9.39 1.25
N GLY A 225 8.68 -10.55 0.67
CA GLY A 225 7.62 -11.39 0.09
C GLY A 225 6.86 -12.21 1.14
N LEU A 226 7.56 -12.89 2.04
CA LEU A 226 6.92 -13.79 3.00
C LEU A 226 6.38 -13.05 4.22
N VAL A 227 7.18 -12.15 4.82
CA VAL A 227 6.77 -11.46 6.06
C VAL A 227 5.93 -10.22 5.74
N CYS A 228 6.46 -9.30 4.92
CA CYS A 228 5.79 -8.03 4.67
C CYS A 228 4.62 -8.13 3.68
N THR A 229 4.46 -9.27 3.01
CA THR A 229 3.32 -9.45 2.08
C THR A 229 2.46 -10.65 2.50
N ALA A 230 2.93 -11.89 2.44
CA ALA A 230 2.10 -13.06 2.74
C ALA A 230 1.56 -13.06 4.18
N PHE A 231 2.45 -13.05 5.17
CA PHE A 231 2.06 -13.07 6.59
C PHE A 231 1.31 -11.80 6.99
N ALA A 232 1.74 -10.63 6.50
CA ALA A 232 1.09 -9.36 6.78
C ALA A 232 -0.38 -9.34 6.31
N TYR A 233 -0.72 -9.94 5.17
CA TYR A 233 -2.11 -10.05 4.73
C TYR A 233 -2.96 -10.90 5.69
N ILE A 234 -2.43 -12.03 6.18
CA ILE A 234 -3.15 -12.85 7.16
C ILE A 234 -3.40 -12.05 8.45
N LEU A 235 -2.40 -11.32 8.93
CA LEU A 235 -2.52 -10.46 10.11
C LEU A 235 -3.54 -9.32 9.88
N TYR A 236 -3.52 -8.71 8.71
CA TYR A 236 -4.46 -7.66 8.31
C TYR A 236 -5.89 -8.16 8.27
N PHE A 237 -6.17 -9.30 7.61
CA PHE A 237 -7.52 -9.85 7.54
C PHE A 237 -8.03 -10.31 8.91
N ARG A 238 -7.15 -10.81 9.76
CA ARG A 238 -7.48 -11.14 11.14
C ARG A 238 -7.89 -9.89 11.94
N LEU A 239 -7.13 -8.82 11.83
CA LEU A 239 -7.49 -7.53 12.42
C LEU A 239 -8.82 -7.01 11.87
N LEU A 240 -9.03 -7.11 10.55
CA LEU A 240 -10.26 -6.69 9.89
C LEU A 240 -11.49 -7.43 10.46
N ALA A 241 -11.36 -8.72 10.72
CA ALA A 241 -12.41 -9.54 11.33
C ALA A 241 -12.61 -9.21 12.82
N ASP A 242 -11.52 -9.01 13.59
CA ASP A 242 -11.58 -8.87 15.05
C ASP A 242 -12.01 -7.45 15.48
N ILE A 243 -11.55 -6.39 14.79
CA ILE A 243 -11.78 -4.98 15.20
C ILE A 243 -12.52 -4.13 14.16
N GLY A 244 -12.80 -4.69 12.99
CA GLY A 244 -13.52 -4.05 11.90
C GLY A 244 -12.68 -3.11 11.03
N PRO A 245 -13.22 -2.67 9.87
CA PRO A 245 -12.46 -1.97 8.83
C PRO A 245 -11.93 -0.60 9.30
N VAL A 246 -12.74 0.19 9.99
CA VAL A 246 -12.37 1.55 10.40
C VAL A 246 -11.16 1.55 11.35
N LYS A 247 -11.17 0.64 12.34
CA LYS A 247 -10.04 0.54 13.28
C LYS A 247 -8.80 -0.08 12.63
N THR A 248 -8.97 -1.04 11.72
CA THR A 248 -7.85 -1.66 10.99
C THR A 248 -7.17 -0.64 10.07
N LEU A 249 -7.93 0.25 9.43
CA LEU A 249 -7.37 1.32 8.60
C LEU A 249 -6.45 2.29 9.37
N THR A 250 -6.52 2.36 10.70
CA THR A 250 -5.59 3.18 11.48
C THR A 250 -4.13 2.73 11.34
N VAL A 251 -3.87 1.52 10.85
CA VAL A 251 -2.52 1.06 10.51
C VAL A 251 -1.81 2.02 9.54
N THR A 252 -2.55 2.64 8.63
CA THR A 252 -1.97 3.57 7.63
C THR A 252 -1.33 4.80 8.26
N PHE A 253 -1.80 5.23 9.45
CA PHE A 253 -1.17 6.31 10.21
C PHE A 253 0.12 5.88 10.92
N LEU A 254 0.24 4.58 11.19
CA LEU A 254 1.36 4.01 11.95
C LEU A 254 2.51 3.55 11.04
N ILE A 255 2.23 3.26 9.76
CA ILE A 255 3.27 2.83 8.80
C ILE A 255 4.40 3.86 8.66
N PRO A 256 4.14 5.18 8.44
CA PRO A 256 5.21 6.16 8.26
C PRO A 256 6.19 6.27 9.43
N PRO A 257 5.76 6.35 10.72
CA PRO A 257 6.69 6.33 11.85
C PRO A 257 7.63 5.13 11.83
N PHE A 258 7.13 3.93 11.54
CA PHE A 258 7.98 2.74 11.44
C PHE A 258 8.87 2.76 10.20
N GLY A 259 8.38 3.22 9.04
CA GLY A 259 9.21 3.34 7.83
C GLY A 259 10.38 4.29 8.01
N VAL A 260 10.16 5.45 8.64
CA VAL A 260 11.22 6.38 9.01
C VAL A 260 12.16 5.75 10.04
N LEU A 261 11.62 5.11 11.09
CA LEU A 261 12.40 4.44 12.12
C LEU A 261 13.37 3.40 11.54
N TRP A 262 12.89 2.53 10.67
CA TRP A 262 13.70 1.50 10.03
C TRP A 262 14.76 2.11 9.09
N GLY A 263 14.43 3.16 8.33
CA GLY A 263 15.38 3.88 7.49
C GLY A 263 16.53 4.49 8.31
N VAL A 264 16.19 5.16 9.42
CA VAL A 264 17.19 5.77 10.30
C VAL A 264 18.05 4.72 11.01
N LEU A 265 17.44 3.65 11.57
CA LEU A 265 18.17 2.68 12.39
C LEU A 265 19.00 1.68 11.59
N LEU A 266 18.58 1.34 10.36
CA LEU A 266 19.17 0.23 9.61
C LEU A 266 19.82 0.65 8.29
N LEU A 267 19.55 1.86 7.80
CA LEU A 267 20.14 2.41 6.58
C LEU A 267 20.88 3.72 6.80
N ASP A 268 21.02 4.16 8.06
CA ASP A 268 21.65 5.43 8.43
C ASP A 268 21.05 6.65 7.69
N GLU A 269 19.74 6.57 7.34
CA GLU A 269 19.05 7.66 6.68
C GLU A 269 18.94 8.87 7.61
N PRO A 270 19.18 10.10 7.12
CA PRO A 270 19.14 11.29 7.96
C PRO A 270 17.73 11.59 8.46
N LEU A 271 17.59 11.75 9.77
CA LEU A 271 16.32 12.20 10.36
C LEU A 271 16.15 13.71 10.10
N SER A 272 14.97 14.08 9.60
CA SER A 272 14.64 15.47 9.26
C SER A 272 13.33 15.90 9.89
N TRP A 273 13.26 17.16 10.32
CA TRP A 273 12.00 17.78 10.75
C TRP A 273 10.93 17.79 9.66
N ALA A 274 11.33 17.70 8.39
CA ALA A 274 10.39 17.56 7.26
C ALA A 274 9.50 16.31 7.39
N TYR A 275 10.03 15.21 7.94
CA TYR A 275 9.22 14.00 8.20
C TYR A 275 8.10 14.28 9.20
N VAL A 276 8.39 15.06 10.25
CA VAL A 276 7.39 15.43 11.26
C VAL A 276 6.36 16.40 10.67
N GLN A 277 6.81 17.44 9.98
CA GLN A 277 5.94 18.48 9.43
C GLN A 277 5.09 17.96 8.27
N GLY A 278 5.69 17.31 7.28
CA GLY A 278 4.98 16.70 6.15
C GLY A 278 4.06 15.56 6.59
N GLY A 279 4.55 14.70 7.50
CA GLY A 279 3.77 13.62 8.09
C GLY A 279 2.57 14.12 8.90
N ALA A 280 2.71 15.20 9.65
CA ALA A 280 1.60 15.81 10.42
C ALA A 280 0.49 16.34 9.49
N LEU A 281 0.86 16.99 8.37
CA LEU A 281 -0.11 17.47 7.37
C LEU A 281 -0.85 16.30 6.70
N ILE A 282 -0.13 15.22 6.39
CA ILE A 282 -0.74 14.00 5.82
C ILE A 282 -1.62 13.31 6.87
N ALA A 283 -1.21 13.25 8.14
CA ALA A 283 -2.04 12.72 9.22
C ALA A 283 -3.33 13.55 9.42
N LEU A 284 -3.24 14.89 9.35
CA LEU A 284 -4.40 15.78 9.36
C LEU A 284 -5.32 15.50 8.16
N ALA A 285 -4.75 15.32 6.97
CA ALA A 285 -5.50 14.96 5.78
C ALA A 285 -6.29 13.66 5.97
N LEU A 286 -5.65 12.62 6.48
CA LEU A 286 -6.27 11.34 6.77
C LEU A 286 -7.41 11.49 7.79
N TRP A 287 -7.19 12.23 8.86
CA TRP A 287 -8.21 12.47 9.87
C TRP A 287 -9.44 13.21 9.31
N LEU A 288 -9.25 14.23 8.45
CA LEU A 288 -10.34 14.94 7.80
C LEU A 288 -11.11 14.05 6.81
N ILE A 289 -10.40 13.21 6.05
CA ILE A 289 -10.98 12.33 5.03
C ILE A 289 -11.77 11.17 5.67
N LEU A 290 -11.25 10.59 6.77
CA LEU A 290 -11.85 9.43 7.41
C LEU A 290 -12.92 9.77 8.45
N ARG A 291 -13.21 11.05 8.66
CA ARG A 291 -14.31 11.47 9.54
C ARG A 291 -15.66 10.95 9.00
N PRO A 292 -16.53 10.41 9.88
CA PRO A 292 -17.90 10.09 9.50
C PRO A 292 -18.60 11.37 9.02
N THR A 293 -19.17 11.33 7.82
CA THR A 293 -20.05 12.42 7.36
C THR A 293 -21.31 12.38 8.20
N PRO A 294 -21.74 13.50 8.83
CA PRO A 294 -23.04 13.55 9.50
C PRO A 294 -24.12 13.14 8.51
N PRO A 295 -25.14 12.36 8.92
CA PRO A 295 -26.25 12.04 8.05
C PRO A 295 -26.86 13.36 7.55
N ALA A 296 -27.14 13.43 6.23
CA ALA A 296 -27.84 14.55 5.64
C ALA A 296 -29.15 14.77 6.45
N GLN A 297 -29.33 15.97 7.00
CA GLN A 297 -30.57 16.29 7.66
C GLN A 297 -31.69 16.10 6.64
N PRO A 298 -32.78 15.39 6.97
CA PRO A 298 -33.94 15.31 6.10
C PRO A 298 -34.35 16.76 5.78
N GLN A 299 -34.34 17.12 4.51
CA GLN A 299 -34.93 18.40 4.09
C GLN A 299 -36.34 18.42 4.65
N ALA A 300 -36.58 19.28 5.62
CA ALA A 300 -37.91 19.51 6.14
C ALA A 300 -38.79 19.90 4.94
N ASP A 301 -39.79 19.06 4.70
CA ASP A 301 -40.72 19.19 3.57
C ASP A 301 -41.44 20.54 3.70
N LEU A 302 -40.91 21.57 3.03
CA LEU A 302 -41.52 22.91 2.94
C LEU A 302 -42.74 22.92 2.00
N ARG A 303 -43.37 21.75 1.79
CA ARG A 303 -44.66 21.65 1.08
C ARG A 303 -45.78 21.37 2.06
N ARG A 304 -46.04 22.27 2.97
CA ARG A 304 -47.32 22.45 3.64
C ARG A 304 -47.52 23.93 3.87
N GLY A 305 -48.16 24.58 2.90
CA GLY A 305 -48.66 25.89 2.90
C GLY A 305 -49.51 26.09 1.65
#